data_8d1d00bd55e0e7d7c19ea4a76b94f15e
#
_entry.id   8d1d00bd55e0e7d7c19ea4a76b94f15e
#
_cell.length_a   1.000
_cell.length_b   1.000
_cell.length_c   1.000
_cell.angle_alpha   90.00
_cell.angle_beta   90.00
_cell.angle_gamma   90.00
#
_symmetry.space_group_name_H-M   'P 1'
#
loop_
_entity.id
_entity.type
_entity.pdbx_description
1 polymer ?
#
loop_
_entity_poly.entity_id
_entity_poly.type
_entity_poly.pdbx_seq_one_letter_code
_entity_poly.pdbx_strand_id
1 'polypeptide(L)'
;MTAVNPLDHAEEIKQLFVADERPEFVPFFDRAYAAGVQAGGGSWVGRDSDGHIVMHLACFPRRFRFGERDVVGGLMRDALVARPYRSFFPAHALIKRATEDTRALGRMDFVYTNPNRHAKAVMDLCGFAQVGTLERYVLPVGHRRWIVDRPIGLVHAGVRWVRGGATLVPRAASEFSAVEFASPPGDSPRLRPYHNAAQYLARLEGYPAAADWWFTLKENGAGAAGLLVRGPDSSGLADLYAVRRDPRLPLARLISGLAVAVRANRCTRLQVWTLAESLFATEVRRSGFVPRQEAAPLVATALTPSGQAVLHAAHLWEITSLDCDH
;
A
#
# COMPACT_ATOMS: atom_id res chain seq x y z
N MET A 1 -12.16 19.35 -17.95
CA MET A 1 -11.90 18.29 -16.94
C MET A 1 -13.14 18.09 -16.13
N THR A 2 -13.56 16.84 -15.98
CA THR A 2 -14.85 16.49 -15.38
C THR A 2 -14.66 15.33 -14.41
N ALA A 3 -15.31 15.39 -13.24
CA ALA A 3 -15.41 14.27 -12.34
C ALA A 3 -16.39 13.23 -12.92
N VAL A 4 -16.01 11.97 -12.89
CA VAL A 4 -16.81 10.87 -13.46
C VAL A 4 -16.77 9.64 -12.53
N ASN A 5 -17.79 8.78 -12.67
CA ASN A 5 -17.66 7.41 -12.21
C ASN A 5 -16.77 6.65 -13.23
N PRO A 6 -15.62 6.15 -12.84
CA PRO A 6 -14.69 5.53 -13.78
C PRO A 6 -15.23 4.23 -14.42
N LEU A 7 -16.21 3.58 -13.81
CA LEU A 7 -16.81 2.37 -14.35
C LEU A 7 -17.71 2.66 -15.57
N ASP A 8 -18.32 3.84 -15.63
CA ASP A 8 -19.14 4.29 -16.76
C ASP A 8 -18.29 4.60 -18.00
N HIS A 9 -16.99 4.78 -17.83
CA HIS A 9 -15.99 5.09 -18.85
C HIS A 9 -14.86 4.07 -18.92
N ALA A 10 -15.11 2.86 -18.41
CA ALA A 10 -14.07 1.85 -18.21
C ALA A 10 -13.28 1.56 -19.49
N GLU A 11 -13.95 1.38 -20.62
CA GLU A 11 -13.28 1.01 -21.87
C GLU A 11 -12.38 2.13 -22.40
N GLU A 12 -12.84 3.40 -22.35
CA GLU A 12 -12.00 4.53 -22.74
C GLU A 12 -10.78 4.68 -21.84
N ILE A 13 -10.95 4.51 -20.53
CA ILE A 13 -9.83 4.60 -19.56
C ILE A 13 -8.87 3.43 -19.75
N LYS A 14 -9.35 2.19 -19.96
CA LYS A 14 -8.51 1.01 -20.27
C LYS A 14 -7.66 1.22 -21.53
N GLN A 15 -8.23 1.84 -22.57
CA GLN A 15 -7.47 2.20 -23.77
C GLN A 15 -6.33 3.17 -23.46
N LEU A 16 -6.54 4.12 -22.53
CA LEU A 16 -5.47 5.02 -22.09
C LEU A 16 -4.35 4.27 -21.37
N PHE A 17 -4.66 3.25 -20.56
CA PHE A 17 -3.64 2.38 -19.96
C PHE A 17 -2.84 1.61 -21.01
N VAL A 18 -3.49 1.06 -22.03
CA VAL A 18 -2.81 0.36 -23.13
C VAL A 18 -1.89 1.30 -23.90
N ALA A 19 -2.37 2.51 -24.21
CA ALA A 19 -1.60 3.54 -24.88
C ALA A 19 -0.41 4.05 -24.07
N ASP A 20 -0.46 3.90 -22.72
CA ASP A 20 0.63 4.22 -21.80
C ASP A 20 1.60 3.04 -21.54
N GLU A 21 1.51 1.98 -22.34
CA GLU A 21 2.33 0.76 -22.21
C GLU A 21 2.16 0.05 -20.84
N ARG A 22 0.96 0.13 -20.27
CA ARG A 22 0.57 -0.51 -19.01
C ARG A 22 -0.62 -1.47 -19.17
N PRO A 23 -0.61 -2.37 -20.18
CA PRO A 23 -1.73 -3.28 -20.47
C PRO A 23 -1.99 -4.27 -19.33
N GLU A 24 -1.01 -4.52 -18.48
CA GLU A 24 -1.12 -5.42 -17.33
C GLU A 24 -2.16 -4.95 -16.30
N PHE A 25 -2.54 -3.68 -16.29
CA PHE A 25 -3.57 -3.15 -15.40
C PHE A 25 -5.00 -3.38 -15.91
N VAL A 26 -5.17 -3.58 -17.23
CA VAL A 26 -6.48 -3.71 -17.86
C VAL A 26 -7.33 -4.85 -17.30
N PRO A 27 -6.80 -6.07 -17.07
CA PRO A 27 -7.59 -7.18 -16.53
C PRO A 27 -8.12 -6.95 -15.11
N PHE A 28 -7.52 -6.01 -14.37
CA PHE A 28 -7.85 -5.75 -12.97
C PHE A 28 -8.65 -4.46 -12.77
N PHE A 29 -8.75 -3.66 -13.83
CA PHE A 29 -9.35 -2.33 -13.76
C PHE A 29 -10.73 -2.37 -13.07
N ASP A 30 -11.66 -3.16 -13.58
CA ASP A 30 -13.06 -3.14 -13.12
C ASP A 30 -13.16 -3.46 -11.63
N ARG A 31 -12.42 -4.46 -11.14
CA ARG A 31 -12.43 -4.87 -9.73
C ARG A 31 -11.76 -3.83 -8.83
N ALA A 32 -10.57 -3.35 -9.23
CA ALA A 32 -9.82 -2.38 -8.44
C ALA A 32 -10.58 -1.04 -8.32
N TYR A 33 -11.24 -0.63 -9.40
CA TYR A 33 -12.01 0.59 -9.42
C TYR A 33 -13.39 0.46 -8.75
N ALA A 34 -14.06 -0.69 -8.89
CA ALA A 34 -15.32 -0.94 -8.21
C ALA A 34 -15.19 -0.78 -6.68
N ALA A 35 -14.14 -1.35 -6.08
CA ALA A 35 -13.87 -1.18 -4.66
C ALA A 35 -13.62 0.28 -4.27
N GLY A 36 -12.90 1.04 -5.11
CA GLY A 36 -12.64 2.47 -4.89
C GLY A 36 -13.90 3.31 -4.96
N VAL A 37 -14.75 3.07 -5.97
CA VAL A 37 -16.05 3.74 -6.16
C VAL A 37 -17.00 3.41 -5.03
N GLN A 38 -17.11 2.14 -4.63
CA GLN A 38 -17.94 1.72 -3.50
C GLN A 38 -17.51 2.39 -2.19
N ALA A 39 -16.23 2.67 -2.02
CA ALA A 39 -15.72 3.42 -0.88
C ALA A 39 -16.02 4.94 -0.95
N GLY A 40 -16.62 5.43 -2.02
CA GLY A 40 -16.95 6.85 -2.24
C GLY A 40 -15.86 7.63 -2.98
N GLY A 41 -14.94 6.93 -3.66
CA GLY A 41 -13.95 7.53 -4.55
C GLY A 41 -14.51 7.84 -5.94
N GLY A 42 -13.68 8.45 -6.77
CA GLY A 42 -14.03 8.81 -8.14
C GLY A 42 -12.81 9.06 -8.99
N SER A 43 -13.06 9.46 -10.22
CA SER A 43 -12.03 9.81 -11.18
C SER A 43 -12.31 11.17 -11.83
N TRP A 44 -11.26 11.76 -12.34
CA TRP A 44 -11.30 12.97 -13.16
C TRP A 44 -10.72 12.64 -14.53
N VAL A 45 -11.44 13.07 -15.56
CA VAL A 45 -11.01 12.88 -16.94
C VAL A 45 -10.89 14.21 -17.66
N GLY A 46 -9.92 14.29 -18.57
CA GLY A 46 -9.83 15.33 -19.58
C GLY A 46 -10.09 14.75 -20.96
N ARG A 47 -10.85 15.49 -21.77
CA ARG A 47 -11.16 15.09 -23.14
C ARG A 47 -10.52 16.05 -24.14
N ASP A 48 -10.22 15.54 -25.32
CA ASP A 48 -9.80 16.34 -26.47
C ASP A 48 -11.01 16.99 -27.19
N SER A 49 -10.76 17.65 -28.34
CA SER A 49 -11.79 18.28 -29.16
C SER A 49 -12.80 17.30 -29.73
N ASP A 50 -12.43 16.06 -29.92
CA ASP A 50 -13.23 14.98 -30.49
C ASP A 50 -14.02 14.21 -29.42
N GLY A 51 -13.81 14.57 -28.14
CA GLY A 51 -14.50 14.01 -27.00
C GLY A 51 -13.83 12.77 -26.40
N HIS A 52 -12.68 12.33 -26.91
CA HIS A 52 -11.96 11.18 -26.38
C HIS A 52 -11.28 11.49 -25.05
N ILE A 53 -11.26 10.53 -24.13
CA ILE A 53 -10.51 10.65 -22.87
C ILE A 53 -9.02 10.59 -23.16
N VAL A 54 -8.32 11.69 -22.89
CA VAL A 54 -6.87 11.84 -23.08
C VAL A 54 -6.13 12.05 -21.76
N MET A 55 -6.85 12.22 -20.65
CA MET A 55 -6.31 12.34 -19.30
C MET A 55 -7.18 11.61 -18.31
N HIS A 56 -6.57 11.02 -17.31
CA HIS A 56 -7.23 10.32 -16.23
C HIS A 56 -6.46 10.45 -14.92
N LEU A 57 -7.18 10.57 -13.80
CA LEU A 57 -6.67 10.48 -12.44
C LEU A 57 -7.78 9.91 -11.55
N ALA A 58 -7.47 8.93 -10.73
CA ALA A 58 -8.38 8.41 -9.72
C ALA A 58 -7.97 8.86 -8.31
N CYS A 59 -8.96 9.00 -7.42
CA CYS A 59 -8.74 9.21 -6.00
C CYS A 59 -9.66 8.31 -5.19
N PHE A 60 -9.10 7.39 -4.42
CA PHE A 60 -9.84 6.40 -3.65
C PHE A 60 -9.65 6.59 -2.15
N PRO A 61 -10.74 6.67 -1.37
CA PRO A 61 -10.67 6.80 0.07
C PRO A 61 -9.95 5.61 0.71
N ARG A 62 -9.12 5.91 1.70
CA ARG A 62 -8.48 4.95 2.59
C ARG A 62 -8.73 5.39 4.01
N ARG A 63 -9.24 4.47 4.82
CA ARG A 63 -9.50 4.74 6.23
C ARG A 63 -8.25 4.48 7.04
N PHE A 64 -7.96 5.39 7.94
CA PHE A 64 -6.86 5.31 8.89
C PHE A 64 -7.39 5.63 10.28
N ARG A 65 -6.66 5.16 11.28
CA ARG A 65 -6.81 5.60 12.65
C ARG A 65 -5.56 6.35 13.07
N PHE A 66 -5.75 7.55 13.59
CA PHE A 66 -4.69 8.37 14.16
C PHE A 66 -4.98 8.65 15.64
N GLY A 67 -4.29 7.92 16.51
CA GLY A 67 -4.69 7.82 17.92
C GLY A 67 -6.09 7.21 18.02
N GLU A 68 -7.01 7.92 18.65
CA GLU A 68 -8.43 7.50 18.77
C GLU A 68 -9.32 8.05 17.65
N ARG A 69 -8.78 8.84 16.72
CA ARG A 69 -9.56 9.47 15.67
C ARG A 69 -9.52 8.67 14.39
N ASP A 70 -10.67 8.50 13.77
CA ASP A 70 -10.76 8.03 12.41
C ASP A 70 -10.46 9.20 11.46
N VAL A 71 -9.58 8.97 10.50
CA VAL A 71 -9.23 9.93 9.44
C VAL A 71 -9.30 9.25 8.08
N VAL A 72 -9.64 10.00 7.06
CA VAL A 72 -9.76 9.48 5.70
C VAL A 72 -8.71 10.12 4.81
N GLY A 73 -7.78 9.32 4.31
CA GLY A 73 -6.85 9.73 3.26
C GLY A 73 -7.39 9.35 1.89
N GLY A 74 -7.21 10.22 0.90
CA GLY A 74 -7.46 9.90 -0.51
C GLY A 74 -6.19 9.44 -1.19
N LEU A 75 -6.10 8.18 -1.61
CA LEU A 75 -5.00 7.72 -2.45
C LEU A 75 -5.24 8.16 -3.89
N MET A 76 -4.44 9.13 -4.36
CA MET A 76 -4.41 9.50 -5.77
C MET A 76 -3.54 8.52 -6.54
N ARG A 77 -4.09 7.98 -7.63
CA ARG A 77 -3.41 6.95 -8.44
C ARG A 77 -3.77 7.09 -9.91
N ASP A 78 -3.00 6.40 -10.73
CA ASP A 78 -3.25 6.27 -12.16
C ASP A 78 -3.41 7.62 -12.87
N ALA A 79 -2.53 8.58 -12.51
CA ALA A 79 -2.42 9.85 -13.22
C ALA A 79 -1.82 9.59 -14.61
N LEU A 80 -2.66 9.56 -15.62
CA LEU A 80 -2.31 9.29 -17.01
C LEU A 80 -2.61 10.51 -17.88
N VAL A 81 -1.71 10.78 -18.82
CA VAL A 81 -1.90 11.76 -19.89
C VAL A 81 -1.44 11.11 -21.18
N ALA A 82 -2.30 11.04 -22.19
CA ALA A 82 -1.97 10.46 -23.48
C ALA A 82 -0.75 11.15 -24.11
N ARG A 83 0.12 10.39 -24.78
CA ARG A 83 1.43 10.86 -25.27
C ARG A 83 1.38 12.18 -26.05
N PRO A 84 0.44 12.41 -26.98
CA PRO A 84 0.37 13.67 -27.73
C PRO A 84 0.09 14.90 -26.85
N TYR A 85 -0.52 14.69 -25.69
CA TYR A 85 -0.92 15.73 -24.73
C TYR A 85 0.01 15.83 -23.52
N ARG A 86 1.07 15.03 -23.47
CA ARG A 86 2.04 15.03 -22.36
C ARG A 86 2.82 16.32 -22.31
N SER A 87 2.36 17.19 -21.44
CA SER A 87 3.10 18.36 -21.03
C SER A 87 2.77 18.66 -19.56
N PHE A 88 3.47 19.61 -19.01
CA PHE A 88 3.29 20.00 -17.61
C PHE A 88 1.86 20.49 -17.32
N PHE A 89 1.30 21.35 -18.18
CA PHE A 89 0.03 22.03 -17.91
C PHE A 89 -1.19 21.10 -17.79
N PRO A 90 -1.42 20.13 -18.67
CA PRO A 90 -2.56 19.22 -18.53
C PRO A 90 -2.51 18.40 -17.24
N ALA A 91 -1.33 17.86 -16.89
CA ALA A 91 -1.17 17.10 -15.65
C ALA A 91 -1.40 17.97 -14.40
N HIS A 92 -0.83 19.18 -14.39
CA HIS A 92 -1.02 20.15 -13.31
C HIS A 92 -2.51 20.50 -13.14
N ALA A 93 -3.19 20.86 -14.24
CA ALA A 93 -4.61 21.23 -14.20
C ALA A 93 -5.50 20.07 -13.73
N LEU A 94 -5.20 18.83 -14.14
CA LEU A 94 -5.92 17.63 -13.70
C LEU A 94 -5.77 17.40 -12.20
N ILE A 95 -4.55 17.41 -11.68
CA ILE A 95 -4.26 17.18 -10.26
C ILE A 95 -4.84 18.29 -9.39
N LYS A 96 -4.69 19.55 -9.83
CA LYS A 96 -5.25 20.71 -9.13
C LYS A 96 -6.77 20.58 -9.03
N ARG A 97 -7.45 20.33 -10.16
CA ARG A 97 -8.90 20.17 -10.20
C ARG A 97 -9.38 19.02 -9.31
N ALA A 98 -8.74 17.86 -9.39
CA ALA A 98 -9.08 16.71 -8.56
C ALA A 98 -8.93 17.02 -7.07
N THR A 99 -7.87 17.73 -6.69
CA THR A 99 -7.63 18.14 -5.29
C THR A 99 -8.68 19.13 -4.80
N GLU A 100 -9.04 20.12 -5.61
CA GLU A 100 -10.06 21.12 -5.29
C GLU A 100 -11.46 20.49 -5.13
N ASP A 101 -11.85 19.62 -6.06
CA ASP A 101 -13.13 18.92 -6.01
C ASP A 101 -13.19 17.97 -4.80
N THR A 102 -12.09 17.24 -4.53
CA THR A 102 -11.99 16.34 -3.34
C THR A 102 -12.14 17.14 -2.05
N ARG A 103 -11.51 18.33 -1.97
CA ARG A 103 -11.66 19.25 -0.84
C ARG A 103 -13.08 19.74 -0.68
N ALA A 104 -13.74 20.14 -1.79
CA ALA A 104 -15.11 20.64 -1.78
C ALA A 104 -16.12 19.57 -1.34
N LEU A 105 -15.87 18.29 -1.66
CA LEU A 105 -16.69 17.17 -1.21
C LEU A 105 -16.60 16.93 0.30
N GLY A 106 -15.52 17.35 0.98
CA GLY A 106 -15.37 17.27 2.43
C GLY A 106 -15.34 15.85 3.01
N ARG A 107 -15.05 14.84 2.19
CA ARG A 107 -15.09 13.42 2.59
C ARG A 107 -13.72 12.85 2.96
N MET A 108 -12.65 13.59 2.74
CA MET A 108 -11.28 13.19 2.98
C MET A 108 -10.54 14.27 3.76
N ASP A 109 -9.68 13.85 4.67
CA ASP A 109 -8.89 14.76 5.50
C ASP A 109 -7.60 15.20 4.80
N PHE A 110 -7.03 14.34 4.00
CA PHE A 110 -5.83 14.58 3.20
C PHE A 110 -5.85 13.73 1.94
N VAL A 111 -5.05 14.09 0.95
CA VAL A 111 -4.75 13.23 -0.20
C VAL A 111 -3.26 12.95 -0.26
N TYR A 112 -2.91 11.76 -0.76
CA TYR A 112 -1.53 11.31 -0.84
C TYR A 112 -1.30 10.43 -2.06
N THR A 113 -0.04 10.34 -2.48
CA THR A 113 0.39 9.49 -3.59
C THR A 113 1.89 9.23 -3.52
N ASN A 114 2.35 8.23 -4.25
CA ASN A 114 3.77 7.95 -4.47
C ASN A 114 4.12 8.21 -5.95
N PRO A 115 4.36 9.46 -6.33
CA PRO A 115 4.60 9.83 -7.71
C PRO A 115 5.97 9.31 -8.19
N ASN A 116 6.06 9.01 -9.49
CA ASN A 116 7.34 8.86 -10.14
C ASN A 116 8.08 10.23 -10.20
N ARG A 117 9.35 10.21 -10.64
CA ARG A 117 10.20 11.41 -10.71
C ARG A 117 9.55 12.57 -11.47
N HIS A 118 8.87 12.29 -12.59
CA HIS A 118 8.25 13.33 -13.42
C HIS A 118 6.96 13.88 -12.79
N ALA A 119 6.13 13.01 -12.25
CA ALA A 119 4.89 13.41 -11.57
C ALA A 119 5.18 14.19 -10.28
N LYS A 120 6.30 13.92 -9.58
CA LYS A 120 6.64 14.62 -8.34
C LYS A 120 6.73 16.14 -8.54
N ALA A 121 7.39 16.61 -9.59
CA ALA A 121 7.51 18.05 -9.87
C ALA A 121 6.15 18.71 -10.07
N VAL A 122 5.21 18.02 -10.70
CA VAL A 122 3.83 18.49 -10.90
C VAL A 122 3.09 18.53 -9.57
N MET A 123 3.23 17.48 -8.75
CA MET A 123 2.61 17.41 -7.41
C MET A 123 3.11 18.54 -6.50
N ASP A 124 4.41 18.81 -6.48
CA ASP A 124 4.99 19.89 -5.69
C ASP A 124 4.35 21.26 -6.03
N LEU A 125 4.12 21.51 -7.31
CA LEU A 125 3.45 22.75 -7.79
C LEU A 125 1.95 22.77 -7.50
N CYS A 126 1.32 21.60 -7.28
CA CYS A 126 -0.05 21.49 -6.80
C CYS A 126 -0.17 21.59 -5.27
N GLY A 127 0.92 21.91 -4.56
CA GLY A 127 0.91 22.09 -3.11
C GLY A 127 1.02 20.79 -2.30
N PHE A 128 1.49 19.70 -2.93
CA PHE A 128 1.85 18.51 -2.20
C PHE A 128 3.24 18.66 -1.59
N ALA A 129 3.37 18.31 -0.33
CA ALA A 129 4.65 18.23 0.35
C ALA A 129 5.12 16.78 0.47
N GLN A 130 6.41 16.56 0.40
CA GLN A 130 6.97 15.25 0.69
C GLN A 130 6.86 14.96 2.18
N VAL A 131 6.13 13.90 2.53
CA VAL A 131 5.90 13.47 3.91
C VAL A 131 6.81 12.32 4.33
N GLY A 132 7.49 11.71 3.37
CA GLY A 132 8.48 10.66 3.63
C GLY A 132 8.98 10.01 2.34
N THR A 133 9.76 8.95 2.52
CA THR A 133 10.26 8.12 1.44
C THR A 133 9.86 6.67 1.69
N LEU A 134 9.17 6.07 0.74
CA LEU A 134 8.91 4.64 0.74
C LEU A 134 10.19 3.93 0.32
N GLU A 135 10.66 3.02 1.15
CA GLU A 135 11.81 2.17 0.85
C GLU A 135 11.39 0.72 0.78
N ARG A 136 12.07 -0.02 -0.08
CA ARG A 136 11.94 -1.45 -0.18
C ARG A 136 12.91 -2.14 0.77
N TYR A 137 12.38 -3.01 1.61
CA TYR A 137 13.15 -3.87 2.51
C TYR A 137 13.00 -5.32 2.09
N VAL A 138 14.09 -6.08 2.07
CA VAL A 138 14.08 -7.48 1.64
C VAL A 138 14.71 -8.38 2.70
N LEU A 139 14.00 -9.46 3.01
CA LEU A 139 14.47 -10.54 3.87
C LEU A 139 14.70 -11.79 3.03
N PRO A 140 15.94 -12.29 2.89
CA PRO A 140 16.21 -13.60 2.34
C PRO A 140 15.63 -14.69 3.25
N VAL A 141 14.88 -15.65 2.69
CA VAL A 141 14.29 -16.77 3.43
C VAL A 141 14.76 -18.14 2.95
N GLY A 142 15.47 -18.23 1.83
CA GLY A 142 16.01 -19.45 1.24
C GLY A 142 17.36 -19.89 1.85
N HIS A 143 17.62 -21.21 1.87
CA HIS A 143 18.76 -21.78 2.60
C HIS A 143 20.13 -21.63 1.94
N ARG A 144 20.24 -21.60 0.60
CA ARG A 144 21.54 -21.82 -0.06
C ARG A 144 22.42 -20.59 -0.28
N ARG A 145 21.86 -19.38 -0.39
CA ARG A 145 22.64 -18.16 -0.64
C ARG A 145 22.97 -17.33 0.61
N TRP A 146 22.34 -17.65 1.72
CA TRP A 146 22.49 -16.89 2.96
C TRP A 146 23.85 -17.08 3.66
N ILE A 147 24.42 -18.27 3.50
CA ILE A 147 25.67 -18.65 4.19
C ILE A 147 26.89 -18.02 3.51
N VAL A 148 26.78 -17.76 2.19
CA VAL A 148 27.93 -17.33 1.39
C VAL A 148 28.12 -15.80 1.38
N ASP A 149 27.05 -15.03 1.49
CA ASP A 149 27.12 -13.60 1.22
C ASP A 149 27.27 -12.68 2.46
N ARG A 150 26.96 -13.12 3.68
CA ARG A 150 27.15 -12.26 4.88
C ARG A 150 27.20 -13.05 6.20
N PRO A 151 28.30 -12.95 6.98
CA PRO A 151 28.39 -13.51 8.34
C PRO A 151 27.34 -12.95 9.32
N ILE A 152 26.82 -11.72 9.09
CA ILE A 152 25.74 -11.09 9.84
C ILE A 152 24.44 -11.91 9.75
N GLY A 153 24.19 -12.58 8.65
CA GLY A 153 23.02 -13.43 8.44
C GLY A 153 22.95 -14.65 9.36
N LEU A 154 24.10 -15.21 9.73
CA LEU A 154 24.18 -16.36 10.64
C LEU A 154 23.80 -15.97 12.08
N VAL A 155 24.23 -14.82 12.55
CA VAL A 155 23.87 -14.31 13.88
C VAL A 155 22.36 -14.06 13.97
N HIS A 156 21.77 -13.47 12.95
CA HIS A 156 20.31 -13.25 12.89
C HIS A 156 19.50 -14.54 12.74
N ALA A 157 20.00 -15.53 12.00
CA ALA A 157 19.37 -16.85 11.91
C ALA A 157 19.45 -17.61 13.24
N GLY A 158 20.58 -17.57 13.92
CA GLY A 158 20.76 -18.18 15.23
C GLY A 158 19.88 -17.54 16.31
N VAL A 159 19.80 -16.21 16.35
CA VAL A 159 18.92 -15.48 17.28
C VAL A 159 17.45 -15.78 17.04
N ARG A 160 17.04 -15.97 15.77
CA ARG A 160 15.67 -16.39 15.44
C ARG A 160 15.33 -17.80 15.92
N TRP A 161 16.27 -18.71 15.78
CA TRP A 161 16.08 -20.11 16.20
C TRP A 161 15.94 -20.23 17.72
N VAL A 162 16.72 -19.48 18.49
CA VAL A 162 16.69 -19.46 19.95
C VAL A 162 15.43 -18.77 20.52
N ARG A 163 14.82 -17.82 19.79
CA ARG A 163 13.67 -17.06 20.28
C ARG A 163 12.31 -17.71 20.06
N GLY A 164 12.25 -18.91 19.50
CA GLY A 164 11.00 -19.61 19.22
C GLY A 164 10.11 -18.82 18.26
N GLY A 165 9.99 -19.25 17.01
CA GLY A 165 9.07 -18.64 16.05
C GLY A 165 7.61 -18.85 16.49
N ALA A 166 6.77 -17.89 16.19
CA ALA A 166 5.33 -18.07 16.34
C ALA A 166 4.82 -19.10 15.32
N THR A 167 3.92 -19.97 15.73
CA THR A 167 3.26 -20.91 14.80
C THR A 167 2.24 -20.12 13.98
N LEU A 168 2.49 -19.99 12.67
CA LEU A 168 1.57 -19.36 11.74
C LEU A 168 0.80 -20.44 10.97
N VAL A 169 -0.50 -20.27 10.87
CA VAL A 169 -1.38 -21.18 10.13
C VAL A 169 -1.80 -20.45 8.85
N PRO A 170 -1.50 -21.01 7.66
CA PRO A 170 -1.99 -20.45 6.42
C PRO A 170 -3.51 -20.56 6.37
N ARG A 171 -4.16 -19.49 5.90
CA ARG A 171 -5.61 -19.44 5.70
C ARG A 171 -5.92 -18.79 4.38
N ALA A 172 -7.07 -19.13 3.80
CA ALA A 172 -7.55 -18.45 2.62
C ALA A 172 -7.87 -16.98 2.93
N ALA A 173 -7.61 -16.06 1.99
CA ALA A 173 -7.92 -14.64 2.16
C ALA A 173 -9.42 -14.41 2.49
N SER A 174 -10.31 -15.29 2.01
CA SER A 174 -11.74 -15.28 2.32
C SER A 174 -12.06 -15.52 3.80
N GLU A 175 -11.21 -16.22 4.54
CA GLU A 175 -11.40 -16.45 5.98
C GLU A 175 -11.02 -15.22 6.84
N PHE A 176 -10.37 -14.25 6.23
CA PHE A 176 -9.99 -12.99 6.88
C PHE A 176 -11.19 -12.14 7.30
N SER A 177 -12.31 -12.26 6.60
CA SER A 177 -13.54 -11.52 6.89
C SER A 177 -14.12 -11.78 8.29
N ALA A 178 -13.78 -12.91 8.90
CA ALA A 178 -14.28 -13.30 10.22
C ALA A 178 -13.42 -12.78 11.40
N VAL A 179 -12.27 -12.16 11.13
CA VAL A 179 -11.37 -11.68 12.19
C VAL A 179 -11.49 -10.17 12.29
N GLU A 180 -12.37 -9.69 13.15
CA GLU A 180 -12.32 -8.30 13.61
C GLU A 180 -11.05 -8.10 14.41
N PHE A 181 -10.07 -7.49 13.76
CA PHE A 181 -8.92 -6.97 14.49
C PHE A 181 -9.35 -5.69 15.19
N ALA A 182 -9.78 -5.81 16.44
CA ALA A 182 -9.88 -4.66 17.32
C ALA A 182 -8.50 -3.99 17.29
N SER A 183 -8.44 -2.78 16.77
CA SER A 183 -7.23 -1.97 16.96
C SER A 183 -7.07 -1.83 18.46
N PRO A 184 -5.96 -2.30 19.06
CA PRO A 184 -5.78 -2.11 20.49
C PRO A 184 -5.85 -0.61 20.77
N PRO A 185 -6.58 -0.19 21.82
CA PRO A 185 -6.47 1.15 22.33
C PRO A 185 -5.00 1.34 22.71
N GLY A 186 -4.27 2.13 21.98
CA GLY A 186 -2.85 2.37 22.21
C GLY A 186 -2.62 3.84 22.30
N ASP A 187 -1.97 4.26 23.39
CA ASP A 187 -1.60 5.63 23.74
C ASP A 187 -0.66 6.33 22.73
N SER A 188 -0.39 5.70 21.59
CA SER A 188 0.49 6.29 20.58
C SER A 188 -0.33 6.82 19.41
N PRO A 189 -0.17 8.10 19.02
CA PRO A 189 -0.90 8.73 17.91
C PRO A 189 -0.37 8.27 16.54
N ARG A 190 -0.17 6.96 16.34
CA ARG A 190 0.30 6.41 15.06
C ARG A 190 -0.83 6.43 14.04
N LEU A 191 -0.50 6.77 12.80
CA LEU A 191 -1.42 6.63 11.68
C LEU A 191 -1.37 5.16 11.20
N ARG A 192 -2.45 4.45 11.38
CA ARG A 192 -2.59 3.04 10.98
C ARG A 192 -3.72 2.88 9.99
N PRO A 193 -3.51 2.11 8.92
CA PRO A 193 -4.58 1.73 8.03
C PRO A 193 -5.69 1.00 8.81
N TYR A 194 -6.92 1.46 8.61
CA TYR A 194 -8.11 0.86 9.21
C TYR A 194 -9.02 0.32 8.11
N HIS A 195 -8.67 -0.83 7.57
CA HIS A 195 -9.49 -1.50 6.58
C HIS A 195 -10.35 -2.56 7.25
N ASN A 196 -11.64 -2.58 6.94
CA ASN A 196 -12.46 -3.73 7.26
C ASN A 196 -12.15 -4.89 6.29
N ALA A 197 -12.61 -6.08 6.64
CA ALA A 197 -12.36 -7.28 5.85
C ALA A 197 -12.83 -7.16 4.40
N ALA A 198 -14.01 -6.58 4.17
CA ALA A 198 -14.54 -6.40 2.82
C ALA A 198 -13.67 -5.49 1.95
N GLN A 199 -13.10 -4.43 2.51
CA GLN A 199 -12.17 -3.55 1.81
C GLN A 199 -10.87 -4.24 1.43
N TYR A 200 -10.33 -5.12 2.30
CA TYR A 200 -9.17 -5.94 1.97
C TYR A 200 -9.49 -6.93 0.85
N LEU A 201 -10.58 -7.66 0.95
CA LEU A 201 -10.98 -8.64 -0.05
C LEU A 201 -11.19 -7.99 -1.42
N ALA A 202 -11.92 -6.89 -1.47
CA ALA A 202 -12.16 -6.16 -2.72
C ALA A 202 -10.85 -5.67 -3.38
N ARG A 203 -9.85 -5.29 -2.59
CA ARG A 203 -8.53 -4.92 -3.11
C ARG A 203 -7.73 -6.13 -3.61
N LEU A 204 -7.80 -7.26 -2.90
CA LEU A 204 -7.10 -8.49 -3.28
C LEU A 204 -7.70 -9.12 -4.53
N GLU A 205 -9.01 -9.09 -4.68
CA GLU A 205 -9.71 -9.57 -5.87
C GLU A 205 -9.33 -8.79 -7.14
N GLY A 206 -8.87 -7.55 -6.98
CA GLY A 206 -8.39 -6.71 -8.09
C GLY A 206 -7.03 -7.09 -8.65
N TYR A 207 -6.28 -8.01 -8.02
CA TYR A 207 -4.95 -8.40 -8.47
C TYR A 207 -4.94 -9.82 -9.05
N PRO A 208 -4.03 -10.14 -10.00
CA PRO A 208 -3.92 -11.48 -10.53
C PRO A 208 -3.71 -12.48 -9.40
N ALA A 209 -4.34 -13.63 -9.53
CA ALA A 209 -4.32 -14.74 -8.59
C ALA A 209 -2.92 -15.38 -8.41
N ALA A 210 -1.91 -14.60 -8.09
CA ALA A 210 -0.80 -15.11 -7.30
C ALA A 210 -1.40 -15.43 -5.94
N ALA A 211 -1.22 -16.65 -5.44
CA ALA A 211 -1.81 -17.11 -4.21
C ALA A 211 -1.55 -16.11 -3.07
N ASP A 212 -2.56 -15.32 -2.71
CA ASP A 212 -2.49 -14.43 -1.56
C ASP A 212 -2.62 -15.31 -0.33
N TRP A 213 -1.55 -15.41 0.42
CA TRP A 213 -1.54 -16.22 1.62
C TRP A 213 -1.83 -15.35 2.82
N TRP A 214 -2.75 -15.80 3.61
CA TRP A 214 -3.07 -15.20 4.88
C TRP A 214 -2.57 -16.06 6.02
N PHE A 215 -1.75 -15.49 6.91
CA PHE A 215 -1.22 -16.16 8.06
C PHE A 215 -1.77 -15.53 9.33
N THR A 216 -2.40 -16.33 10.18
CA THR A 216 -2.90 -15.91 11.48
C THR A 216 -2.15 -16.62 12.58
N LEU A 217 -1.59 -15.86 13.50
CA LEU A 217 -1.07 -16.42 14.74
C LEU A 217 -2.22 -16.61 15.71
N LYS A 218 -2.40 -17.84 16.21
CA LYS A 218 -3.26 -18.11 17.35
C LYS A 218 -2.40 -18.21 18.60
N GLU A 219 -2.49 -17.25 19.50
CA GLU A 219 -2.06 -17.42 20.88
C GLU A 219 -3.29 -17.72 21.74
N ASN A 220 -3.31 -18.85 22.43
CA ASN A 220 -4.37 -19.25 23.38
C ASN A 220 -5.81 -19.16 22.85
N GLY A 221 -6.01 -19.43 21.55
CA GLY A 221 -7.34 -19.43 20.94
C GLY A 221 -7.81 -18.08 20.37
N ALA A 222 -7.18 -16.98 20.73
CA ALA A 222 -7.43 -15.66 20.13
C ALA A 222 -6.40 -15.35 19.05
N GLY A 223 -6.82 -14.81 17.91
CA GLY A 223 -5.91 -14.34 16.87
C GLY A 223 -5.20 -13.07 17.34
N ALA A 224 -3.90 -13.12 17.61
CA ALA A 224 -3.13 -11.97 18.07
C ALA A 224 -2.51 -11.15 16.93
N ALA A 225 -2.38 -11.73 15.74
CA ALA A 225 -1.80 -11.05 14.58
C ALA A 225 -2.27 -11.67 13.26
N GLY A 226 -2.24 -10.86 12.21
CA GLY A 226 -2.44 -11.28 10.82
C GLY A 226 -1.39 -10.66 9.94
N LEU A 227 -0.88 -11.45 9.01
CA LEU A 227 0.08 -11.04 7.99
C LEU A 227 -0.52 -11.37 6.63
N LEU A 228 -0.64 -10.38 5.77
CA LEU A 228 -1.05 -10.58 4.39
C LEU A 228 0.21 -10.66 3.53
N VAL A 229 0.37 -11.77 2.82
CA VAL A 229 1.52 -12.03 1.95
C VAL A 229 1.04 -12.37 0.56
N ARG A 230 1.60 -11.71 -0.43
CA ARG A 230 1.33 -11.94 -1.85
C ARG A 230 2.52 -12.65 -2.49
N GLY A 231 2.24 -13.61 -3.35
CA GLY A 231 3.27 -14.36 -4.06
C GLY A 231 3.54 -15.72 -3.46
N PRO A 232 4.64 -16.42 -3.79
CA PRO A 232 5.78 -15.87 -4.53
C PRO A 232 5.52 -15.74 -6.03
N ASP A 233 6.20 -14.78 -6.63
CA ASP A 233 6.32 -14.68 -8.08
C ASP A 233 7.25 -15.78 -8.65
N SER A 234 7.46 -15.78 -9.98
CA SER A 234 8.34 -16.72 -10.66
C SER A 234 9.80 -16.65 -10.20
N SER A 235 10.23 -15.53 -9.59
CA SER A 235 11.58 -15.35 -9.02
C SER A 235 11.69 -15.83 -7.57
N GLY A 236 10.61 -16.30 -6.99
CA GLY A 236 10.54 -16.69 -5.58
C GLY A 236 10.47 -15.51 -4.61
N LEU A 237 10.05 -14.34 -5.08
CA LEU A 237 9.84 -13.15 -4.28
C LEU A 237 8.39 -13.09 -3.81
N ALA A 238 8.16 -12.90 -2.52
CA ALA A 238 6.84 -12.64 -1.97
C ALA A 238 6.80 -11.25 -1.29
N ASP A 239 5.64 -10.62 -1.34
CA ASP A 239 5.38 -9.32 -0.73
C ASP A 239 4.67 -9.47 0.61
N LEU A 240 5.22 -8.90 1.67
CA LEU A 240 4.49 -8.66 2.91
C LEU A 240 3.64 -7.40 2.72
N TYR A 241 2.42 -7.61 2.32
CA TYR A 241 1.51 -6.56 1.86
C TYR A 241 0.91 -5.76 3.02
N ALA A 242 0.55 -6.45 4.11
CA ALA A 242 0.03 -5.81 5.30
C ALA A 242 0.39 -6.60 6.56
N VAL A 243 0.53 -5.87 7.67
CA VAL A 243 0.76 -6.42 9.00
C VAL A 243 -0.27 -5.85 9.94
N ARG A 244 -0.97 -6.75 10.66
CA ARG A 244 -1.84 -6.39 11.76
C ARG A 244 -1.46 -7.20 12.98
N ARG A 245 -1.24 -6.56 14.09
CA ARG A 245 -0.82 -7.25 15.32
C ARG A 245 -1.15 -6.44 16.57
N ASP A 246 -1.29 -7.13 17.67
CA ASP A 246 -1.18 -6.51 18.98
C ASP A 246 0.22 -5.86 19.10
N PRO A 247 0.33 -4.58 19.46
CA PRO A 247 1.62 -3.89 19.63
C PRO A 247 2.58 -4.60 20.60
N ARG A 248 2.04 -5.36 21.55
CA ARG A 248 2.84 -6.17 22.51
C ARG A 248 3.51 -7.37 21.88
N LEU A 249 3.05 -7.79 20.69
CA LEU A 249 3.62 -8.90 19.96
C LEU A 249 4.77 -8.43 19.05
N PRO A 250 6.03 -8.80 19.31
CA PRO A 250 7.16 -8.32 18.51
C PRO A 250 7.05 -8.76 17.04
N LEU A 251 7.23 -7.83 16.10
CA LEU A 251 7.22 -8.12 14.66
C LEU A 251 8.23 -9.22 14.31
N ALA A 252 9.41 -9.20 14.91
CA ALA A 252 10.46 -10.20 14.68
C ALA A 252 10.00 -11.63 14.95
N ARG A 253 9.12 -11.85 15.93
CA ARG A 253 8.56 -13.17 16.25
C ARG A 253 7.63 -13.64 15.12
N LEU A 254 6.76 -12.75 14.62
CA LEU A 254 5.86 -13.03 13.50
C LEU A 254 6.63 -13.31 12.22
N ILE A 255 7.62 -12.48 11.90
CA ILE A 255 8.44 -12.64 10.69
C ILE A 255 9.25 -13.94 10.74
N SER A 256 9.70 -14.35 11.91
CA SER A 256 10.39 -15.65 12.06
C SER A 256 9.48 -16.83 11.72
N GLY A 257 8.24 -16.83 12.21
CA GLY A 257 7.24 -17.84 11.84
C GLY A 257 6.85 -17.76 10.35
N LEU A 258 6.66 -16.55 9.82
CA LEU A 258 6.36 -16.34 8.41
C LEU A 258 7.48 -16.87 7.51
N ALA A 259 8.73 -16.59 7.82
CA ALA A 259 9.88 -17.07 7.05
C ALA A 259 9.93 -18.60 6.93
N VAL A 260 9.49 -19.32 7.96
CA VAL A 260 9.34 -20.79 7.92
C VAL A 260 8.20 -21.19 6.98
N ALA A 261 7.03 -20.57 7.13
CA ALA A 261 5.84 -20.90 6.38
C ALA A 261 6.01 -20.62 4.88
N VAL A 262 6.53 -19.44 4.50
CA VAL A 262 6.69 -19.06 3.07
C VAL A 262 7.78 -19.88 2.38
N ARG A 263 8.78 -20.36 3.12
CA ARG A 263 9.82 -21.26 2.59
C ARG A 263 9.24 -22.58 2.08
N ALA A 264 8.25 -23.13 2.76
CA ALA A 264 7.55 -24.36 2.33
C ALA A 264 6.87 -24.17 0.97
N ASN A 265 6.58 -22.93 0.58
CA ASN A 265 5.97 -22.54 -0.67
C ASN A 265 6.95 -21.97 -1.70
N ARG A 266 8.20 -22.39 -1.68
CA ARG A 266 9.27 -22.00 -2.63
C ARG A 266 9.65 -20.53 -2.58
N CYS A 267 9.23 -19.78 -1.60
CA CYS A 267 9.66 -18.40 -1.44
C CYS A 267 11.15 -18.36 -1.03
N THR A 268 11.91 -17.55 -1.74
CA THR A 268 13.34 -17.34 -1.48
C THR A 268 13.62 -15.98 -0.85
N ARG A 269 12.72 -15.03 -1.03
CA ARG A 269 12.82 -13.66 -0.54
C ARG A 269 11.45 -13.15 -0.14
N LEU A 270 11.40 -12.44 0.98
CA LEU A 270 10.22 -11.69 1.41
C LEU A 270 10.55 -10.21 1.35
N GLN A 271 9.70 -9.40 0.75
CA GLN A 271 9.87 -7.95 0.72
C GLN A 271 8.73 -7.22 1.41
N VAL A 272 8.98 -5.98 1.80
CA VAL A 272 7.98 -5.04 2.28
C VAL A 272 8.39 -3.62 1.88
N TRP A 273 7.40 -2.83 1.44
CA TRP A 273 7.56 -1.39 1.26
C TRP A 273 6.98 -0.66 2.45
N THR A 274 7.71 0.28 3.00
CA THR A 274 7.23 1.14 4.09
C THR A 274 8.01 2.44 4.14
N LEU A 275 7.53 3.41 4.90
CA LEU A 275 8.23 4.67 5.11
C LEU A 275 9.54 4.45 5.86
N ALA A 276 10.66 4.88 5.26
CA ALA A 276 12.02 4.68 5.75
C ALA A 276 12.24 5.14 7.19
N GLU A 277 11.65 6.27 7.55
CA GLU A 277 11.82 6.91 8.84
C GLU A 277 10.76 6.51 9.87
N SER A 278 9.86 5.58 9.52
CA SER A 278 8.80 5.14 10.42
C SER A 278 9.30 4.22 11.53
N LEU A 279 8.55 4.20 12.63
CA LEU A 279 8.78 3.22 13.69
C LEU A 279 8.64 1.80 13.16
N PHE A 280 7.71 1.58 12.21
CA PHE A 280 7.52 0.29 11.57
C PHE A 280 8.75 -0.14 10.76
N ALA A 281 9.39 0.76 10.00
CA ALA A 281 10.64 0.46 9.30
C ALA A 281 11.77 0.05 10.26
N THR A 282 11.82 0.66 11.44
CA THR A 282 12.77 0.25 12.48
C THR A 282 12.51 -1.17 12.96
N GLU A 283 11.27 -1.56 13.16
CA GLU A 283 10.88 -2.92 13.52
C GLU A 283 11.16 -3.92 12.40
N VAL A 284 10.91 -3.54 11.14
CA VAL A 284 11.23 -4.32 9.95
C VAL A 284 12.73 -4.61 9.90
N ARG A 285 13.58 -3.60 10.07
CA ARG A 285 15.05 -3.78 10.15
C ARG A 285 15.46 -4.71 11.29
N ARG A 286 14.90 -4.51 12.49
CA ARG A 286 15.14 -5.39 13.65
C ARG A 286 14.68 -6.83 13.41
N SER A 287 13.72 -7.04 12.50
CA SER A 287 13.26 -8.37 12.09
C SER A 287 14.17 -9.02 11.04
N GLY A 288 15.27 -8.36 10.64
CA GLY A 288 16.30 -8.88 9.74
C GLY A 288 16.12 -8.51 8.27
N PHE A 289 15.17 -7.64 7.94
CA PHE A 289 15.08 -7.09 6.59
C PHE A 289 16.23 -6.09 6.34
N VAL A 290 16.69 -6.07 5.11
CA VAL A 290 17.76 -5.17 4.64
C VAL A 290 17.19 -4.19 3.63
N PRO A 291 17.44 -2.88 3.78
CA PRO A 291 16.99 -1.89 2.82
C PRO A 291 17.63 -2.13 1.44
N ARG A 292 16.91 -1.79 0.39
CA ARG A 292 17.38 -1.78 -0.99
C ARG A 292 17.44 -0.34 -1.49
N GLN A 293 18.18 -0.12 -2.58
CA GLN A 293 18.34 1.22 -3.16
C GLN A 293 17.07 1.78 -3.81
N GLU A 294 16.04 0.96 -3.93
CA GLU A 294 14.76 1.37 -4.50
C GLU A 294 13.98 2.19 -3.47
N ALA A 295 13.70 3.42 -3.83
CA ALA A 295 12.99 4.37 -3.00
C ALA A 295 12.03 5.20 -3.87
N ALA A 296 10.86 5.50 -3.32
CA ALA A 296 9.86 6.34 -3.96
C ALA A 296 9.39 7.43 -2.98
N PRO A 297 9.27 8.69 -3.41
CA PRO A 297 8.74 9.73 -2.54
C PRO A 297 7.27 9.45 -2.24
N LEU A 298 6.86 9.66 -0.99
CA LEU A 298 5.47 9.79 -0.60
C LEU A 298 5.17 11.26 -0.44
N VAL A 299 4.21 11.77 -1.20
CA VAL A 299 3.78 13.17 -1.11
C VAL A 299 2.33 13.25 -0.70
N ALA A 300 1.95 14.31 0.02
CA ALA A 300 0.59 14.51 0.47
C ALA A 300 0.25 16.01 0.61
N THR A 301 -1.04 16.32 0.57
CA THR A 301 -1.56 17.65 0.93
C THR A 301 -2.81 17.50 1.80
N ALA A 302 -2.92 18.39 2.79
CA ALA A 302 -4.07 18.42 3.69
C ALA A 302 -5.28 19.05 3.01
N LEU A 303 -6.46 18.50 3.30
CA LEU A 303 -7.73 19.07 2.87
C LEU A 303 -8.50 19.67 4.04
N THR A 304 -8.22 19.21 5.27
CA THR A 304 -8.84 19.66 6.53
C THR A 304 -7.76 19.95 7.59
N PRO A 305 -8.11 20.65 8.68
CA PRO A 305 -7.20 20.80 9.84
C PRO A 305 -6.78 19.45 10.46
N SER A 306 -7.68 18.46 10.49
CA SER A 306 -7.33 17.10 10.93
C SER A 306 -6.27 16.46 10.03
N GLY A 307 -6.40 16.61 8.72
CA GLY A 307 -5.39 16.17 7.75
C GLY A 307 -4.04 16.85 7.97
N GLN A 308 -4.03 18.15 8.26
CA GLN A 308 -2.79 18.89 8.56
C GLN A 308 -2.07 18.29 9.77
N ALA A 309 -2.79 17.97 10.84
CA ALA A 309 -2.21 17.36 12.03
C ALA A 309 -1.60 15.98 11.72
N VAL A 310 -2.26 15.19 10.86
CA VAL A 310 -1.77 13.89 10.39
C VAL A 310 -0.48 14.04 9.59
N LEU A 311 -0.39 15.03 8.68
CA LEU A 311 0.80 15.25 7.85
C LEU A 311 2.01 15.67 8.68
N HIS A 312 1.82 16.48 9.71
CA HIS A 312 2.91 16.89 10.64
C HIS A 312 3.47 15.68 11.42
N ALA A 313 2.69 14.63 11.58
CA ALA A 313 3.08 13.41 12.28
C ALA A 313 3.49 12.28 11.33
N ALA A 314 3.97 12.57 10.13
CA ALA A 314 4.27 11.56 9.10
C ALA A 314 5.28 10.48 9.56
N HIS A 315 6.21 10.81 10.47
CA HIS A 315 7.12 9.83 11.09
C HIS A 315 6.42 8.75 11.91
N LEU A 316 5.14 8.94 12.24
CA LEU A 316 4.30 7.99 12.97
C LEU A 316 3.41 7.14 12.03
N TRP A 317 3.58 7.27 10.72
CA TRP A 317 2.77 6.53 9.76
C TRP A 317 3.25 5.08 9.65
N GLU A 318 2.32 4.14 9.82
CA GLU A 318 2.53 2.71 9.63
C GLU A 318 1.85 2.25 8.33
N ILE A 319 2.34 2.71 7.19
CA ILE A 319 1.84 2.33 5.88
C ILE A 319 2.71 1.27 5.23
N THR A 320 2.10 0.43 4.41
CA THR A 320 2.73 -0.68 3.69
C THR A 320 2.39 -0.61 2.18
N SER A 321 2.88 -1.58 1.42
CA SER A 321 2.59 -1.71 -0.01
C SER A 321 1.10 -1.64 -0.33
N LEU A 322 0.26 -2.25 0.51
CA LEU A 322 -1.20 -2.25 0.31
C LEU A 322 -1.80 -0.85 0.36
N ASP A 323 -1.24 0.05 1.14
CA ASP A 323 -1.78 1.39 1.34
C ASP A 323 -1.37 2.36 0.23
N CYS A 324 -0.34 1.99 -0.53
CA CYS A 324 0.24 2.79 -1.60
C CYS A 324 0.04 2.17 -3.00
N ASP A 325 -0.66 1.04 -3.09
CA ASP A 325 -0.88 0.29 -4.35
C ASP A 325 0.43 -0.04 -5.09
N HIS A 326 1.46 -0.49 -4.35
CA HIS A 326 2.74 -0.98 -4.89
C HIS A 326 2.69 -2.47 -5.20
#